data_7a7449c4b6f4f4bd144c7bf992b78c7a
#
_entry.id   7a7449c4b6f4f4bd144c7bf992b78c7a
#
_cell.length_a   1.000
_cell.length_b   1.000
_cell.length_c   1.000
_cell.angle_alpha   90.00
_cell.angle_beta   90.00
_cell.angle_gamma   90.00
#
_symmetry.space_group_name_H-M   'P 1'
#
loop_
_entity.id
_entity.type
_entity.pdbx_description
1 polymer ?
#
loop_
_entity_poly.entity_id
_entity_poly.type
_entity_poly.pdbx_seq_one_letter_code
_entity_poly.pdbx_strand_id
1 'polypeptide(L)'
;LTDSILSSNNVRDLFIAIIFMAIIPCIAEEIFFRGIIQTKLLEILKNYHYAVWLAAFLFSFFHFQFYGFIPRMILGGILGYIFIWSNNICYSCIAHITNNIIAVLFSTFQNSQYAITYFGSLAEIFLLLSSTIISVFIIVRLKKIFYTDKSIPHT
;
A
#
# COMPACT_ATOMS: atom_id res chain seq x y z
N LEU A 1 18.79 0.98 13.71
CA LEU A 1 19.19 0.18 12.54
C LEU A 1 18.57 0.71 11.23
N THR A 2 17.26 0.99 11.22
CA THR A 2 16.55 1.60 10.08
C THR A 2 17.13 2.96 9.70
N ASP A 3 17.34 3.84 10.66
CA ASP A 3 17.88 5.17 10.44
C ASP A 3 19.32 5.12 9.91
N SER A 4 20.12 4.14 10.38
CA SER A 4 21.50 3.96 9.90
C SER A 4 21.56 3.45 8.45
N ILE A 5 20.59 2.64 8.01
CA ILE A 5 20.52 2.14 6.64
C ILE A 5 20.01 3.23 5.70
N LEU A 6 18.98 3.98 6.11
CA LEU A 6 18.38 5.05 5.31
C LEU A 6 19.26 6.32 5.21
N SER A 7 20.19 6.53 6.16
CA SER A 7 21.14 7.64 6.12
C SER A 7 22.44 7.34 5.36
N SER A 8 22.63 6.09 4.93
CA SER A 8 23.82 5.71 4.16
C SER A 8 23.64 6.09 2.68
N ASN A 9 24.66 6.77 2.12
CA ASN A 9 24.70 7.07 0.68
C ASN A 9 25.16 5.85 -0.16
N ASN A 10 25.03 4.63 0.39
CA ASN A 10 25.52 3.42 -0.26
C ASN A 10 24.35 2.71 -0.97
N VAL A 11 24.51 2.48 -2.27
CA VAL A 11 23.53 1.77 -3.11
C VAL A 11 23.20 0.39 -2.56
N ARG A 12 24.16 -0.30 -1.94
CA ARG A 12 23.95 -1.61 -1.31
C ARG A 12 22.93 -1.53 -0.16
N ASP A 13 23.02 -0.51 0.68
CA ASP A 13 22.14 -0.34 1.84
C ASP A 13 20.72 0.02 1.38
N LEU A 14 20.59 0.76 0.28
CA LEU A 14 19.30 1.03 -0.35
C LEU A 14 18.65 -0.27 -0.87
N PHE A 15 19.42 -1.15 -1.52
CA PHE A 15 18.89 -2.46 -1.95
C PHE A 15 18.43 -3.30 -0.77
N ILE A 16 19.18 -3.33 0.31
CA ILE A 16 18.84 -4.03 1.54
C ILE A 16 17.53 -3.45 2.12
N ALA A 17 17.43 -2.12 2.20
CA ALA A 17 16.23 -1.45 2.68
C ALA A 17 14.99 -1.82 1.83
N ILE A 18 15.08 -1.79 0.51
CA ILE A 18 13.98 -2.15 -0.39
C ILE A 18 13.53 -3.60 -0.15
N ILE A 19 14.45 -4.55 -0.05
CA ILE A 19 14.11 -5.96 0.16
C ILE A 19 13.42 -6.16 1.51
N PHE A 20 14.02 -5.67 2.59
CA PHE A 20 13.57 -5.96 3.95
C PHE A 20 12.46 -5.04 4.46
N MET A 21 12.29 -3.83 3.90
CA MET A 21 11.28 -2.87 4.34
C MET A 21 10.11 -2.75 3.36
N ALA A 22 10.32 -3.05 2.07
CA ALA A 22 9.27 -2.92 1.08
C ALA A 22 8.77 -4.27 0.56
N ILE A 23 9.64 -5.19 0.13
CA ILE A 23 9.20 -6.39 -0.59
C ILE A 23 8.70 -7.46 0.38
N ILE A 24 9.55 -7.91 1.30
CA ILE A 24 9.23 -9.04 2.19
C ILE A 24 8.01 -8.75 3.07
N PRO A 25 7.92 -7.59 3.78
CA PRO A 25 6.76 -7.30 4.60
C PRO A 25 5.47 -7.21 3.79
N CYS A 26 5.51 -6.53 2.63
CA CYS A 26 4.32 -6.40 1.79
C CYS A 26 3.75 -7.74 1.35
N ILE A 27 4.59 -8.68 0.92
CA ILE A 27 4.12 -10.00 0.51
C ILE A 27 3.48 -10.74 1.68
N ALA A 28 4.13 -10.74 2.85
CA ALA A 28 3.60 -11.39 4.05
C ALA A 28 2.27 -10.75 4.50
N GLU A 29 2.20 -9.43 4.52
CA GLU A 29 1.01 -8.67 4.89
C GLU A 29 -0.14 -8.92 3.92
N GLU A 30 0.10 -8.89 2.61
CA GLU A 30 -0.96 -9.15 1.62
C GLU A 30 -1.49 -10.59 1.74
N ILE A 31 -0.63 -11.59 1.90
CA ILE A 31 -1.06 -12.97 2.11
C ILE A 31 -1.94 -13.06 3.37
N PHE A 32 -1.53 -12.43 4.46
CA PHE A 32 -2.27 -12.48 5.71
C PHE A 32 -3.58 -11.70 5.67
N PHE A 33 -3.53 -10.42 5.24
CA PHE A 33 -4.71 -9.56 5.29
C PHE A 33 -5.69 -9.82 4.14
N ARG A 34 -5.24 -10.08 2.91
CA ARG A 34 -6.12 -10.33 1.75
C ARG A 34 -6.41 -11.80 1.57
N GLY A 35 -5.35 -12.62 1.62
CA GLY A 35 -5.49 -14.06 1.45
C GLY A 35 -6.28 -14.73 2.56
N ILE A 36 -6.10 -14.32 3.81
CA ILE A 36 -6.73 -14.98 4.97
C ILE A 36 -7.85 -14.11 5.56
N ILE A 37 -7.53 -12.95 6.13
CA ILE A 37 -8.50 -12.15 6.91
C ILE A 37 -9.64 -11.66 6.03
N GLN A 38 -9.34 -10.95 4.94
CA GLN A 38 -10.38 -10.38 4.06
C GLN A 38 -11.24 -11.46 3.42
N THR A 39 -10.66 -12.59 3.00
CA THR A 39 -11.40 -13.72 2.44
C THR A 39 -12.34 -14.32 3.47
N LYS A 40 -11.89 -14.52 4.71
CA LYS A 40 -12.75 -15.02 5.79
C LYS A 40 -13.85 -14.03 6.18
N LEU A 41 -13.54 -12.75 6.23
CA LEU A 41 -14.54 -11.70 6.46
C LEU A 41 -15.59 -11.65 5.34
N LEU A 42 -15.19 -11.88 4.09
CA LEU A 42 -16.12 -11.95 2.96
C LEU A 42 -17.09 -13.14 3.09
N GLU A 43 -16.60 -14.31 3.49
CA GLU A 43 -17.44 -15.49 3.75
C GLU A 43 -18.48 -15.26 4.86
N ILE A 44 -18.08 -14.53 5.93
CA ILE A 44 -18.93 -14.28 7.10
C ILE A 44 -19.93 -13.15 6.85
N LEU A 45 -19.44 -12.02 6.34
CA LEU A 45 -20.24 -10.79 6.20
C LEU A 45 -21.09 -10.77 4.92
N LYS A 46 -20.74 -11.59 3.94
CA LYS A 46 -21.40 -11.68 2.62
C LYS A 46 -21.54 -10.31 1.92
N ASN A 47 -20.73 -9.35 2.33
CA ASN A 47 -20.67 -8.01 1.76
C ASN A 47 -19.20 -7.58 1.65
N TYR A 48 -18.74 -7.43 0.41
CA TYR A 48 -17.33 -7.15 0.16
C TYR A 48 -16.88 -5.77 0.66
N HIS A 49 -17.77 -4.77 0.72
CA HIS A 49 -17.42 -3.46 1.26
C HIS A 49 -17.09 -3.54 2.75
N TYR A 50 -17.93 -4.23 3.54
CA TYR A 50 -17.64 -4.42 4.97
C TYR A 50 -16.40 -5.28 5.20
N ALA A 51 -16.20 -6.33 4.40
CA ALA A 51 -15.01 -7.18 4.49
C ALA A 51 -13.73 -6.38 4.20
N VAL A 52 -13.73 -5.57 3.14
CA VAL A 52 -12.59 -4.71 2.77
C VAL A 52 -12.25 -3.71 3.86
N TRP A 53 -13.26 -2.94 4.35
CA TRP A 53 -12.99 -1.90 5.32
C TRP A 53 -12.63 -2.45 6.70
N LEU A 54 -13.19 -3.58 7.12
CA LEU A 54 -12.82 -4.22 8.38
C LEU A 54 -11.41 -4.81 8.29
N ALA A 55 -11.04 -5.45 7.18
CA ALA A 55 -9.67 -5.92 6.95
C ALA A 55 -8.66 -4.74 6.91
N ALA A 56 -9.03 -3.60 6.30
CA ALA A 56 -8.22 -2.40 6.26
C ALA A 56 -8.04 -1.76 7.65
N PHE A 57 -9.08 -1.76 8.46
CA PHE A 57 -9.00 -1.33 9.85
C PHE A 57 -8.03 -2.20 10.64
N LEU A 58 -8.17 -3.52 10.56
CA LEU A 58 -7.27 -4.46 11.23
C LEU A 58 -5.82 -4.30 10.73
N PHE A 59 -5.63 -4.15 9.42
CA PHE A 59 -4.32 -3.89 8.82
C PHE A 59 -3.64 -2.67 9.46
N SER A 60 -4.35 -1.56 9.57
CA SER A 60 -3.80 -0.36 10.19
C SER A 60 -3.60 -0.52 11.70
N PHE A 61 -4.52 -1.20 12.38
CA PHE A 61 -4.48 -1.42 13.82
C PHE A 61 -3.26 -2.23 14.26
N PHE A 62 -2.92 -3.29 13.55
CA PHE A 62 -1.77 -4.15 13.89
C PHE A 62 -0.40 -3.48 13.73
N HIS A 63 -0.34 -2.29 13.12
CA HIS A 63 0.91 -1.52 13.07
C HIS A 63 1.20 -0.74 14.36
N PHE A 64 0.24 -0.63 15.28
CA PHE A 64 0.40 0.05 16.58
C PHE A 64 0.94 1.49 16.50
N GLN A 65 0.73 2.19 15.38
CA GLN A 65 1.19 3.57 15.14
C GLN A 65 0.00 4.49 14.92
N PHE A 66 -0.27 5.35 15.89
CA PHE A 66 -1.44 6.22 15.87
C PHE A 66 -1.41 7.26 14.74
N TYR A 67 -0.28 7.92 14.55
CA TYR A 67 -0.16 8.99 13.55
C TYR A 67 -0.31 8.53 12.10
N GLY A 68 -0.05 7.29 11.78
CA GLY A 68 -0.22 6.73 10.44
C GLY A 68 -1.50 5.93 10.26
N PHE A 69 -2.41 5.92 11.24
CA PHE A 69 -3.57 5.02 11.24
C PHE A 69 -4.51 5.25 10.06
N ILE A 70 -4.99 6.48 9.88
CA ILE A 70 -5.96 6.80 8.82
C ILE A 70 -5.38 6.62 7.41
N PRO A 71 -4.20 7.18 7.05
CA PRO A 71 -3.60 6.94 5.75
C PRO A 71 -3.37 5.46 5.44
N ARG A 72 -2.94 4.68 6.43
CA ARG A 72 -2.69 3.25 6.29
C ARG A 72 -3.97 2.45 6.15
N MET A 73 -5.03 2.83 6.85
CA MET A 73 -6.36 2.23 6.69
C MET A 73 -6.92 2.51 5.29
N ILE A 74 -6.75 3.72 4.75
CA ILE A 74 -7.14 4.06 3.39
C ILE A 74 -6.36 3.22 2.37
N LEU A 75 -5.04 3.13 2.51
CA LEU A 75 -4.20 2.26 1.67
C LEU A 75 -4.69 0.81 1.75
N GLY A 76 -4.94 0.31 2.95
CA GLY A 76 -5.50 -1.01 3.18
C GLY A 76 -6.83 -1.23 2.43
N GLY A 77 -7.72 -0.25 2.46
CA GLY A 77 -8.97 -0.28 1.70
C GLY A 77 -8.74 -0.35 0.18
N ILE A 78 -7.84 0.49 -0.34
CA ILE A 78 -7.47 0.50 -1.76
C ILE A 78 -6.95 -0.89 -2.21
N LEU A 79 -5.99 -1.44 -1.49
CA LEU A 79 -5.42 -2.76 -1.77
C LEU A 79 -6.47 -3.88 -1.67
N GLY A 80 -7.38 -3.77 -0.69
CA GLY A 80 -8.50 -4.68 -0.55
C GLY A 80 -9.47 -4.67 -1.74
N TYR A 81 -9.76 -3.49 -2.29
CA TYR A 81 -10.56 -3.37 -3.51
C TYR A 81 -9.82 -3.89 -4.75
N ILE A 82 -8.52 -3.62 -4.88
CA ILE A 82 -7.70 -4.18 -5.97
C ILE A 82 -7.78 -5.70 -5.94
N PHE A 83 -7.65 -6.32 -4.77
CA PHE A 83 -7.76 -7.78 -4.60
C PHE A 83 -9.13 -8.29 -5.03
N ILE A 84 -10.23 -7.71 -4.56
CA ILE A 84 -11.60 -8.14 -4.92
C ILE A 84 -11.85 -8.01 -6.41
N TRP A 85 -11.50 -6.87 -7.02
CA TRP A 85 -11.80 -6.64 -8.44
C TRP A 85 -10.92 -7.46 -9.38
N SER A 86 -9.67 -7.68 -9.04
CA SER A 86 -8.75 -8.48 -9.86
C SER A 86 -8.90 -9.98 -9.62
N ASN A 87 -9.46 -10.38 -8.48
CA ASN A 87 -9.48 -11.75 -7.98
C ASN A 87 -8.07 -12.41 -7.98
N ASN A 88 -7.04 -11.58 -7.79
CA ASN A 88 -5.65 -12.02 -7.80
C ASN A 88 -4.81 -11.18 -6.83
N ILE A 89 -4.21 -11.84 -5.85
CA ILE A 89 -3.40 -11.22 -4.80
C ILE A 89 -2.14 -10.53 -5.34
N CYS A 90 -1.62 -10.97 -6.49
CA CYS A 90 -0.40 -10.39 -7.06
C CYS A 90 -0.57 -8.89 -7.38
N TYR A 91 -1.75 -8.44 -7.79
CA TYR A 91 -1.98 -7.02 -8.08
C TYR A 91 -1.94 -6.15 -6.81
N SER A 92 -2.51 -6.63 -5.70
CA SER A 92 -2.40 -5.91 -4.43
C SER A 92 -0.97 -5.95 -3.88
N CYS A 93 -0.25 -7.07 -4.02
CA CYS A 93 1.18 -7.14 -3.68
C CYS A 93 2.01 -6.12 -4.47
N ILE A 94 1.85 -6.06 -5.79
CA ILE A 94 2.59 -5.11 -6.64
C ILE A 94 2.28 -3.67 -6.24
N ALA A 95 1.01 -3.33 -6.03
CA ALA A 95 0.60 -1.99 -5.62
C ALA A 95 1.19 -1.63 -4.25
N HIS A 96 1.16 -2.55 -3.28
CA HIS A 96 1.72 -2.35 -1.95
C HIS A 96 3.25 -2.20 -1.98
N ILE A 97 3.95 -3.08 -2.67
CA ILE A 97 5.42 -3.01 -2.85
C ILE A 97 5.80 -1.67 -3.48
N THR A 98 5.09 -1.25 -4.53
CA THR A 98 5.35 0.03 -5.19
C THR A 98 5.19 1.20 -4.23
N ASN A 99 4.13 1.23 -3.44
CA ASN A 99 3.92 2.26 -2.42
C ASN A 99 5.07 2.30 -1.40
N ASN A 100 5.51 1.14 -0.91
CA ASN A 100 6.58 1.08 0.09
C ASN A 100 7.97 1.40 -0.50
N ILE A 101 8.24 1.02 -1.75
CA ILE A 101 9.46 1.44 -2.45
C ILE A 101 9.50 2.97 -2.57
N ILE A 102 8.41 3.60 -2.96
CA ILE A 102 8.32 5.06 -3.05
C ILE A 102 8.58 5.69 -1.67
N ALA A 103 8.02 5.14 -0.60
CA ALA A 103 8.25 5.61 0.76
C ALA A 103 9.72 5.48 1.20
N VAL A 104 10.39 4.35 0.88
CA VAL A 104 11.82 4.13 1.16
C VAL A 104 12.67 5.11 0.38
N LEU A 105 12.43 5.28 -0.92
CA LEU A 105 13.17 6.24 -1.74
C LEU A 105 13.00 7.66 -1.22
N PHE A 106 11.77 8.06 -0.89
CA PHE A 106 11.48 9.39 -0.37
C PHE A 106 12.21 9.64 0.95
N SER A 107 12.19 8.69 1.90
CA SER A 107 12.91 8.83 3.18
C SER A 107 14.43 8.94 2.99
N THR A 108 14.99 8.20 2.03
CA THR A 108 16.41 8.26 1.69
C THR A 108 16.78 9.63 1.09
N PHE A 109 15.93 10.17 0.20
CA PHE A 109 16.15 11.50 -0.37
C PHE A 109 15.99 12.62 0.68
N GLN A 110 15.03 12.51 1.59
CA GLN A 110 14.78 13.51 2.63
C GLN A 110 15.95 13.62 3.63
N ASN A 111 16.64 12.52 3.90
CA ASN A 111 17.85 12.51 4.73
C ASN A 111 19.11 13.06 4.01
N SER A 112 19.04 13.29 2.71
CA SER A 112 20.12 13.95 1.99
C SER A 112 20.08 15.48 2.25
N GLN A 113 21.24 16.09 2.50
CA GLN A 113 21.37 17.52 2.82
C GLN A 113 20.80 18.46 1.74
N TYR A 114 20.59 17.94 0.52
CA TYR A 114 19.99 18.65 -0.60
C TYR A 114 18.45 18.73 -0.52
N ALA A 115 17.80 17.73 0.06
CA ALA A 115 16.34 17.70 0.15
C ALA A 115 15.80 18.68 1.19
N ILE A 116 16.52 18.88 2.30
CA ILE A 116 16.11 19.79 3.39
C ILE A 116 16.05 21.25 2.90
N THR A 117 16.88 21.62 1.93
CA THR A 117 17.00 23.00 1.45
C THR A 117 15.98 23.35 0.34
N TYR A 118 15.53 22.38 -0.46
CA TYR A 118 14.73 22.63 -1.66
C TYR A 118 13.30 22.06 -1.63
N PHE A 119 13.03 21.07 -0.78
CA PHE A 119 11.75 20.35 -0.77
C PHE A 119 11.08 20.37 0.61
N GLY A 120 10.83 21.54 1.16
CA GLY A 120 10.06 21.68 2.38
C GLY A 120 8.63 21.08 2.25
N SER A 121 7.80 21.25 3.26
CA SER A 121 6.45 20.69 3.44
C SER A 121 5.54 20.65 2.20
N LEU A 122 5.76 21.51 1.21
CA LEU A 122 5.00 21.54 -0.04
C LEU A 122 5.25 20.31 -0.91
N ALA A 123 6.48 19.79 -0.97
CA ALA A 123 6.78 18.59 -1.76
C ALA A 123 6.16 17.32 -1.17
N GLU A 124 6.07 17.23 0.15
CA GLU A 124 5.36 16.14 0.82
C GLU A 124 3.88 16.13 0.45
N ILE A 125 3.26 17.32 0.44
CA ILE A 125 1.86 17.47 0.03
C ILE A 125 1.69 17.12 -1.45
N PHE A 126 2.57 17.57 -2.35
CA PHE A 126 2.53 17.23 -3.77
C PHE A 126 2.71 15.73 -4.02
N LEU A 127 3.61 15.07 -3.30
CA LEU A 127 3.82 13.62 -3.41
C LEU A 127 2.63 12.83 -2.89
N LEU A 128 2.04 13.22 -1.78
CA LEU A 128 0.81 12.64 -1.25
C LEU A 128 -0.36 12.83 -2.22
N LEU A 129 -0.53 14.02 -2.77
CA LEU A 129 -1.60 14.31 -3.73
C LEU A 129 -1.39 13.55 -5.05
N SER A 130 -0.17 13.54 -5.60
CA SER A 130 0.14 12.81 -6.84
C SER A 130 -0.01 11.30 -6.66
N SER A 131 0.45 10.75 -5.55
CA SER A 131 0.26 9.33 -5.20
C SER A 131 -1.23 8.97 -5.08
N THR A 132 -2.01 9.84 -4.44
CA THR A 132 -3.46 9.66 -4.31
C THR A 132 -4.16 9.71 -5.67
N ILE A 133 -3.83 10.68 -6.52
CA ILE A 133 -4.40 10.83 -7.87
C ILE A 133 -4.04 9.63 -8.74
N ILE A 134 -2.78 9.20 -8.72
CA ILE A 134 -2.32 8.03 -9.48
C ILE A 134 -3.04 6.76 -8.98
N SER A 135 -3.18 6.59 -7.67
CA SER A 135 -3.90 5.45 -7.08
C SER A 135 -5.37 5.45 -7.49
N VAL A 136 -6.05 6.59 -7.42
CA VAL A 136 -7.45 6.73 -7.86
C VAL A 136 -7.59 6.45 -9.35
N PHE A 137 -6.68 6.97 -10.19
CA PHE A 137 -6.68 6.72 -11.63
C PHE A 137 -6.48 5.24 -11.96
N ILE A 138 -5.53 4.58 -11.30
CA ILE A 138 -5.29 3.14 -11.44
C ILE A 138 -6.53 2.35 -11.01
N ILE A 139 -7.15 2.69 -9.89
CA ILE A 139 -8.37 2.06 -9.38
C ILE A 139 -9.51 2.17 -10.38
N VAL A 140 -9.74 3.38 -10.93
CA VAL A 140 -10.80 3.61 -11.93
C VAL A 140 -10.53 2.80 -13.20
N ARG A 141 -9.28 2.76 -13.65
CA ARG A 141 -8.88 1.96 -14.82
C ARG A 141 -8.99 0.46 -14.58
N LEU A 142 -8.54 -0.02 -13.44
CA LEU A 142 -8.66 -1.43 -13.06
C LEU A 142 -10.14 -1.83 -12.93
N LYS A 143 -10.97 -1.01 -12.28
CA LYS A 143 -12.41 -1.26 -12.21
C LYS A 143 -13.01 -1.38 -13.61
N LYS A 144 -12.66 -0.50 -14.54
CA LYS A 144 -13.15 -0.55 -15.93
C LYS A 144 -12.68 -1.82 -16.65
N ILE A 145 -11.43 -2.23 -16.48
CA ILE A 145 -10.85 -3.41 -17.16
C ILE A 145 -11.47 -4.70 -16.59
N PHE A 146 -11.49 -4.84 -15.27
CA PHE A 146 -11.94 -6.09 -14.62
C PHE A 146 -13.45 -6.22 -14.49
N TYR A 147 -14.20 -5.10 -14.49
CA TYR A 147 -15.65 -5.12 -14.35
C TYR A 147 -16.38 -5.24 -15.70
N THR A 148 -15.77 -4.83 -16.81
CA THR A 148 -16.32 -5.03 -18.16
C THR A 148 -16.07 -6.44 -18.70
N ASP A 149 -15.09 -7.18 -18.16
CA ASP A 149 -14.71 -8.51 -18.66
C ASP A 149 -15.31 -9.67 -17.85
N LYS A 150 -16.02 -9.40 -16.77
CA LYS A 150 -16.73 -10.43 -15.99
C LYS A 150 -18.14 -9.99 -15.65
N SER A 151 -19.11 -10.57 -16.35
CA SER A 151 -20.42 -10.83 -15.77
C SER A 151 -20.22 -11.75 -14.55
N ILE A 152 -20.08 -11.14 -13.35
CA ILE A 152 -19.99 -11.87 -12.10
C ILE A 152 -21.35 -12.54 -11.91
N PRO A 153 -21.44 -13.88 -11.77
CA PRO A 153 -22.69 -14.50 -11.40
C PRO A 153 -23.07 -13.98 -10.02
N HIS A 154 -24.18 -13.30 -9.95
CA HIS A 154 -24.83 -12.94 -8.69
C HIS A 154 -25.34 -14.23 -8.06
N THR A 155 -24.64 -14.76 -7.09
CA THR A 155 -25.16 -15.73 -6.12
C THR A 155 -25.04 -15.18 -4.73
#